data_d87a696b6bebf4980db58c1c5e2ce3c4
#
_entry.id   d87a696b6bebf4980db58c1c5e2ce3c4
#
_cell.length_a   1.000
_cell.length_b   1.000
_cell.length_c   1.000
_cell.angle_alpha   90.00
_cell.angle_beta   90.00
_cell.angle_gamma   90.00
#
_symmetry.space_group_name_H-M   'P 1'
#
loop_
_entity.id
_entity.type
_entity.pdbx_description
1 polymer ?
#
loop_
_entity_poly.entity_id
_entity_poly.type
_entity_poly.pdbx_seq_one_letter_code
_entity_poly.pdbx_strand_id
1 'polypeptide(L)'
;MKFSLLYKTEDAPACCRILYDLSVDRAVYQLVPDRRRADYFLSVLEKPLTNLVNIAFRQEIYHDFKTIPGLSDALKTLFTRYDRIKSDWQEMKLGAAPTRGEINPDALLEHTFSSLKITAIFPSTIASFFSSIGETLQSYPIASEGLIAIRDWCLRMSENEALSELVSISQRFRYQSPEAFDFTVALTLDRALRLVRCDIADIVEHKIENGGLARLFGKKRGEEYGVTVVTELSEAGQDPGTDAAFILNEALSRIDAALTQVTNEVYEAFFGLSGEMMFYEAALLYAGAAEAQGVPLTMPQMSPAEEDRFQAVGLRELVLLAGGHGAETVPNDLSLCPEIAGLLVKGLTDSGKTVYLRAIGAAQLFAQAGLPVLAERAAMSVRHGFFSHFSSAEEEFLACDTAGRFEQEAKAIAAIIDELSPYSLLLLNETFQTTSYREGTQSMYDILCFMPRLKTKYVFVTHLTRLFGYMEGEKVILAHTSEDAARKYRILID
;
A
#
# COMPACT_ATOMS: atom_id res chain seq x y z
N MET A 1 -12.05 -5.80 10.90
CA MET A 1 -12.20 -4.85 9.79
C MET A 1 -10.89 -4.10 9.66
N LYS A 2 -10.29 -4.02 8.46
CA LYS A 2 -9.05 -3.28 8.23
C LYS A 2 -9.33 -2.17 7.22
N PHE A 3 -8.90 -0.96 7.52
CA PHE A 3 -9.00 0.17 6.60
C PHE A 3 -7.82 0.18 5.62
N SER A 4 -8.06 0.73 4.45
CA SER A 4 -7.03 1.04 3.46
C SER A 4 -7.36 2.40 2.81
N LEU A 5 -6.33 3.16 2.49
CA LEU A 5 -6.41 4.36 1.66
C LEU A 5 -6.23 4.03 0.17
N LEU A 6 -5.79 2.80 -0.16
CA LEU A 6 -5.51 2.38 -1.53
C LEU A 6 -6.60 1.48 -2.12
N TYR A 7 -7.36 0.76 -1.28
CA TYR A 7 -8.32 -0.23 -1.75
C TYR A 7 -9.64 -0.13 -0.99
N LYS A 8 -10.73 0.08 -1.69
CA LYS A 8 -12.09 -0.01 -1.15
C LYS A 8 -12.60 -1.45 -1.17
N THR A 9 -12.23 -2.20 -2.20
CA THR A 9 -12.60 -3.60 -2.42
C THR A 9 -11.39 -4.40 -2.87
N GLU A 10 -11.51 -5.72 -2.92
CA GLU A 10 -10.48 -6.57 -3.54
C GLU A 10 -10.26 -6.19 -5.00
N ASP A 11 -9.02 -6.29 -5.45
CA ASP A 11 -8.61 -6.05 -6.83
C ASP A 11 -7.65 -7.16 -7.28
N ALA A 12 -7.75 -7.54 -8.55
CA ALA A 12 -6.76 -8.36 -9.22
C ALA A 12 -5.91 -7.44 -10.10
N PRO A 13 -4.72 -7.02 -9.65
CA PRO A 13 -3.94 -6.03 -10.38
C PRO A 13 -3.54 -6.54 -11.76
N ALA A 14 -3.43 -5.62 -12.72
CA ALA A 14 -2.92 -5.93 -14.04
C ALA A 14 -1.44 -6.39 -13.98
N CYS A 15 -1.05 -7.28 -14.87
CA CYS A 15 0.37 -7.62 -15.06
C CYS A 15 1.11 -6.38 -15.57
N CYS A 16 2.19 -5.96 -14.89
CA CYS A 16 2.95 -4.75 -15.26
C CYS A 16 4.44 -5.08 -15.43
N ARG A 17 4.95 -4.92 -16.66
CA ARG A 17 6.37 -5.16 -17.02
C ARG A 17 7.00 -3.98 -17.77
N ILE A 18 6.49 -2.76 -17.54
CA ILE A 18 6.90 -1.60 -18.34
C ILE A 18 7.71 -0.55 -17.58
N LEU A 19 7.78 -0.61 -16.25
CA LEU A 19 8.33 0.48 -15.43
C LEU A 19 9.77 0.87 -15.79
N TYR A 20 10.63 -0.13 -15.99
CA TYR A 20 12.05 0.09 -16.30
C TYR A 20 12.24 0.59 -17.73
N ASP A 21 11.60 -0.01 -18.72
CA ASP A 21 11.69 0.40 -20.12
C ASP A 21 11.18 1.84 -20.32
N LEU A 22 10.15 2.22 -19.55
CA LEU A 22 9.65 3.59 -19.54
C LEU A 22 10.50 4.54 -18.68
N SER A 23 11.49 4.02 -17.93
CA SER A 23 12.30 4.79 -16.97
C SER A 23 11.45 5.51 -15.91
N VAL A 24 10.30 4.93 -15.53
CA VAL A 24 9.42 5.46 -14.49
C VAL A 24 10.12 5.42 -13.14
N ASP A 25 10.87 4.37 -12.85
CA ASP A 25 11.69 4.22 -11.66
C ASP A 25 12.69 5.38 -11.53
N ARG A 26 13.42 5.69 -12.59
CA ARG A 26 14.38 6.80 -12.63
C ARG A 26 13.69 8.14 -12.36
N ALA A 27 12.57 8.39 -13.01
CA ALA A 27 11.81 9.62 -12.82
C ALA A 27 11.30 9.75 -11.39
N VAL A 28 10.76 8.67 -10.81
CA VAL A 28 10.26 8.66 -9.42
C VAL A 28 11.39 8.93 -8.42
N TYR A 29 12.57 8.33 -8.57
CA TYR A 29 13.71 8.62 -7.70
C TYR A 29 14.23 10.06 -7.79
N GLN A 30 14.03 10.74 -8.92
CA GLN A 30 14.34 12.15 -9.06
C GLN A 30 13.28 13.06 -8.41
N LEU A 31 12.00 12.71 -8.54
CA LEU A 31 10.88 13.50 -8.02
C LEU A 31 10.64 13.30 -6.50
N VAL A 32 10.98 12.12 -5.97
CA VAL A 32 10.73 11.73 -4.59
C VAL A 32 12.08 11.47 -3.90
N PRO A 33 12.62 12.45 -3.17
CA PRO A 33 13.95 12.34 -2.56
C PRO A 33 14.07 11.27 -1.48
N ASP A 34 12.99 10.98 -0.76
CA ASP A 34 12.93 9.91 0.25
C ASP A 34 12.85 8.55 -0.44
N ARG A 35 13.93 7.75 -0.31
CA ARG A 35 14.07 6.45 -0.96
C ARG A 35 12.96 5.47 -0.57
N ARG A 36 12.61 5.40 0.71
CA ARG A 36 11.56 4.50 1.20
C ARG A 36 10.20 4.85 0.60
N ARG A 37 9.91 6.14 0.49
CA ARG A 37 8.68 6.65 -0.14
C ARG A 37 8.66 6.35 -1.63
N ALA A 38 9.79 6.57 -2.33
CA ALA A 38 9.93 6.25 -3.74
C ALA A 38 9.73 4.75 -4.01
N ASP A 39 10.38 3.89 -3.23
CA ASP A 39 10.23 2.42 -3.34
C ASP A 39 8.79 1.98 -3.08
N TYR A 40 8.11 2.55 -2.07
CA TYR A 40 6.69 2.24 -1.82
C TYR A 40 5.80 2.70 -2.98
N PHE A 41 6.00 3.92 -3.50
CA PHE A 41 5.25 4.44 -4.64
C PHE A 41 5.41 3.54 -5.87
N LEU A 42 6.63 3.14 -6.20
CA LEU A 42 6.91 2.21 -7.30
C LEU A 42 6.21 0.86 -7.08
N SER A 43 6.24 0.31 -5.86
CA SER A 43 5.57 -0.96 -5.55
C SER A 43 4.05 -0.93 -5.75
N VAL A 44 3.44 0.25 -5.63
CA VAL A 44 2.02 0.47 -5.94
C VAL A 44 1.80 0.61 -7.44
N LEU A 45 2.70 1.31 -8.17
CA LEU A 45 2.66 1.43 -9.62
C LEU A 45 2.86 0.10 -10.34
N GLU A 46 3.64 -0.83 -9.77
CA GLU A 46 3.82 -2.21 -10.27
C GLU A 46 2.53 -3.05 -10.25
N LYS A 47 1.50 -2.56 -9.56
CA LYS A 47 0.21 -3.23 -9.40
C LYS A 47 -0.93 -2.34 -9.88
N PRO A 48 -1.01 -2.03 -11.19
CA PRO A 48 -2.06 -1.17 -11.72
C PRO A 48 -3.44 -1.76 -11.46
N LEU A 49 -4.36 -0.93 -10.99
CA LEU A 49 -5.71 -1.35 -10.66
C LEU A 49 -6.50 -1.73 -11.92
N THR A 50 -7.32 -2.77 -11.80
CA THR A 50 -8.29 -3.15 -12.84
C THR A 50 -9.73 -2.80 -12.44
N ASN A 51 -9.98 -2.58 -11.16
CA ASN A 51 -11.29 -2.23 -10.64
C ASN A 51 -11.49 -0.71 -10.64
N LEU A 52 -12.47 -0.23 -11.40
CA LEU A 52 -12.82 1.20 -11.48
C LEU A 52 -13.22 1.80 -10.13
N VAL A 53 -13.82 0.99 -9.23
CA VAL A 53 -14.19 1.46 -7.89
C VAL A 53 -12.95 1.83 -7.09
N ASN A 54 -11.88 1.04 -7.16
CA ASN A 54 -10.62 1.33 -6.49
C ASN A 54 -9.89 2.52 -7.13
N ILE A 55 -9.96 2.65 -8.45
CA ILE A 55 -9.37 3.81 -9.15
C ILE A 55 -10.06 5.10 -8.70
N ALA A 56 -11.39 5.14 -8.73
CA ALA A 56 -12.17 6.29 -8.28
C ALA A 56 -11.90 6.61 -6.80
N PHE A 57 -11.86 5.59 -5.95
CA PHE A 57 -11.55 5.73 -4.54
C PHE A 57 -10.20 6.42 -4.29
N ARG A 58 -9.14 6.02 -5.03
CA ARG A 58 -7.83 6.70 -4.92
C ARG A 58 -7.87 8.12 -5.46
N GLN A 59 -8.58 8.36 -6.56
CA GLN A 59 -8.75 9.70 -7.14
C GLN A 59 -9.41 10.67 -6.16
N GLU A 60 -10.46 10.23 -5.45
CA GLU A 60 -11.14 11.04 -4.45
C GLU A 60 -10.22 11.39 -3.26
N ILE A 61 -9.51 10.41 -2.71
CA ILE A 61 -8.57 10.65 -1.60
C ILE A 61 -7.42 11.56 -2.04
N TYR A 62 -6.86 11.33 -3.24
CA TYR A 62 -5.84 12.21 -3.81
C TYR A 62 -6.37 13.65 -3.94
N HIS A 63 -7.62 13.82 -4.38
CA HIS A 63 -8.25 15.13 -4.51
C HIS A 63 -8.32 15.85 -3.19
N ASP A 64 -8.76 15.20 -2.11
CA ASP A 64 -8.81 15.79 -0.77
C ASP A 64 -7.40 16.20 -0.30
N PHE A 65 -6.40 15.34 -0.45
CA PHE A 65 -5.03 15.67 -0.05
C PHE A 65 -4.41 16.80 -0.88
N LYS A 66 -4.81 16.95 -2.13
CA LYS A 66 -4.31 18.01 -3.01
C LYS A 66 -4.98 19.35 -2.74
N THR A 67 -6.27 19.34 -2.42
CA THR A 67 -7.08 20.58 -2.32
C THR A 67 -7.22 21.11 -0.89
N ILE A 68 -7.03 20.25 0.13
CA ILE A 68 -7.20 20.64 1.54
C ILE A 68 -5.83 20.83 2.18
N PRO A 69 -5.40 22.08 2.43
CA PRO A 69 -4.09 22.35 3.01
C PRO A 69 -3.92 21.74 4.40
N GLY A 70 -2.79 21.09 4.65
CA GLY A 70 -2.42 20.51 5.95
C GLY A 70 -3.07 19.16 6.28
N LEU A 71 -4.06 18.69 5.52
CA LEU A 71 -4.73 17.42 5.78
C LEU A 71 -3.76 16.22 5.68
N SER A 72 -2.95 16.18 4.62
CA SER A 72 -1.96 15.11 4.43
C SER A 72 -0.96 15.03 5.58
N ASP A 73 -0.40 16.16 6.02
CA ASP A 73 0.59 16.22 7.10
C ASP A 73 -0.01 15.84 8.45
N ALA A 74 -1.25 16.27 8.72
CA ALA A 74 -1.97 15.92 9.95
C ALA A 74 -2.19 14.40 10.04
N LEU A 75 -2.72 13.77 8.98
CA LEU A 75 -2.97 12.33 8.97
C LEU A 75 -1.68 11.52 8.98
N LYS A 76 -0.65 11.94 8.24
CA LYS A 76 0.68 11.33 8.29
C LYS A 76 1.22 11.27 9.71
N THR A 77 1.15 12.38 10.44
CA THR A 77 1.62 12.46 11.82
C THR A 77 0.87 11.47 12.71
N LEU A 78 -0.46 11.41 12.59
CA LEU A 78 -1.29 10.51 13.38
C LEU A 78 -1.01 9.04 13.04
N PHE A 79 -1.02 8.66 11.77
CA PHE A 79 -0.80 7.27 11.36
C PHE A 79 0.63 6.79 11.68
N THR A 80 1.64 7.66 11.54
CA THR A 80 3.02 7.32 11.92
C THR A 80 3.13 7.05 13.43
N ARG A 81 2.46 7.84 14.26
CA ARG A 81 2.40 7.60 15.71
C ARG A 81 1.64 6.31 16.01
N TYR A 82 0.52 6.07 15.32
CA TYR A 82 -0.27 4.85 15.50
C TYR A 82 0.55 3.59 15.23
N ASP A 83 1.26 3.53 14.12
CA ASP A 83 2.07 2.36 13.75
C ASP A 83 3.19 2.06 14.76
N ARG A 84 3.63 3.06 15.54
CA ARG A 84 4.62 2.89 16.61
C ARG A 84 4.05 2.33 17.90
N ILE A 85 2.76 2.43 18.16
CA ILE A 85 2.16 2.00 19.43
C ILE A 85 2.55 0.56 19.77
N LYS A 86 2.49 -0.34 18.80
CA LYS A 86 2.77 -1.77 19.00
C LYS A 86 4.25 -2.04 19.28
N SER A 87 5.16 -1.38 18.57
CA SER A 87 6.60 -1.52 18.81
C SER A 87 7.00 -0.95 20.16
N ASP A 88 6.50 0.23 20.51
CA ASP A 88 6.76 0.86 21.81
C ASP A 88 6.26 -0.02 22.97
N TRP A 89 5.08 -0.61 22.80
CA TRP A 89 4.53 -1.56 23.77
C TRP A 89 5.36 -2.85 23.89
N GLN A 90 5.82 -3.42 22.78
CA GLN A 90 6.69 -4.60 22.79
C GLN A 90 8.03 -4.31 23.46
N GLU A 91 8.64 -3.16 23.21
CA GLU A 91 9.87 -2.73 23.87
C GLU A 91 9.69 -2.58 25.38
N MET A 92 8.57 -1.99 25.82
CA MET A 92 8.25 -1.91 27.25
C MET A 92 8.11 -3.29 27.89
N LYS A 93 7.44 -4.24 27.24
CA LYS A 93 7.32 -5.63 27.74
C LYS A 93 8.67 -6.35 27.83
N LEU A 94 9.52 -6.18 26.82
CA LEU A 94 10.85 -6.77 26.81
C LEU A 94 11.74 -6.20 27.95
N GLY A 95 11.63 -4.91 28.21
CA GLY A 95 12.35 -4.25 29.29
C GLY A 95 11.89 -4.69 30.70
N ALA A 96 10.66 -5.21 30.81
CA ALA A 96 10.11 -5.74 32.07
C ALA A 96 10.42 -7.23 32.26
N ALA A 97 11.04 -7.92 31.30
CA ALA A 97 11.33 -9.34 31.38
C ALA A 97 12.38 -9.63 32.52
N PRO A 98 12.20 -10.70 33.31
CA PRO A 98 13.14 -11.04 34.38
C PRO A 98 14.51 -11.41 33.82
N THR A 99 15.56 -10.93 34.45
CA THR A 99 16.92 -11.39 34.18
C THR A 99 17.05 -12.89 34.57
N ARG A 100 17.72 -13.66 33.70
CA ARG A 100 17.92 -15.11 33.91
C ARG A 100 18.51 -15.40 35.30
N GLY A 101 17.68 -15.94 36.20
CA GLY A 101 18.02 -16.40 37.55
C GLY A 101 16.94 -17.36 38.05
N GLU A 102 17.12 -17.98 39.20
CA GLU A 102 16.07 -18.79 39.86
C GLU A 102 14.85 -17.90 40.13
N ILE A 103 13.78 -18.17 39.37
CA ILE A 103 12.52 -17.42 39.45
C ILE A 103 11.72 -18.04 40.59
N ASN A 104 11.61 -17.33 41.72
CA ASN A 104 10.67 -17.72 42.77
C ASN A 104 9.23 -17.33 42.36
N PRO A 105 8.18 -17.95 42.92
CA PRO A 105 6.78 -17.67 42.57
C PRO A 105 6.38 -16.20 42.73
N ASP A 106 6.86 -15.52 43.75
CA ASP A 106 6.55 -14.11 44.02
C ASP A 106 7.17 -13.18 42.95
N ALA A 107 8.42 -13.44 42.56
CA ALA A 107 9.07 -12.68 41.49
C ALA A 107 8.38 -12.90 40.14
N LEU A 108 7.86 -14.10 39.87
CA LEU A 108 7.09 -14.41 38.69
C LEU A 108 5.76 -13.64 38.70
N LEU A 109 5.07 -13.58 39.83
CA LEU A 109 3.83 -12.85 40.01
C LEU A 109 4.02 -11.34 39.80
N GLU A 110 5.05 -10.74 40.40
CA GLU A 110 5.41 -9.34 40.19
C GLU A 110 5.69 -9.03 38.72
N HIS A 111 6.39 -9.93 38.02
CA HIS A 111 6.67 -9.80 36.59
C HIS A 111 5.38 -9.84 35.77
N THR A 112 4.51 -10.83 35.99
CA THR A 112 3.26 -10.99 35.27
C THR A 112 2.34 -9.77 35.47
N PHE A 113 2.29 -9.26 36.70
CA PHE A 113 1.53 -8.05 37.00
C PHE A 113 2.12 -6.81 36.32
N SER A 114 3.44 -6.70 36.26
CA SER A 114 4.13 -5.62 35.52
C SER A 114 3.85 -5.69 34.02
N SER A 115 3.85 -6.90 33.44
CA SER A 115 3.45 -7.14 32.06
C SER A 115 2.00 -6.71 31.81
N LEU A 116 1.09 -7.10 32.70
CA LEU A 116 -0.32 -6.71 32.63
C LEU A 116 -0.52 -5.19 32.71
N LYS A 117 0.22 -4.50 33.57
CA LYS A 117 0.20 -3.03 33.66
C LYS A 117 0.60 -2.37 32.35
N ILE A 118 1.63 -2.89 31.68
CA ILE A 118 2.07 -2.40 30.37
C ILE A 118 0.98 -2.65 29.32
N THR A 119 0.40 -3.85 29.30
CA THR A 119 -0.72 -4.17 28.39
C THR A 119 -1.93 -3.28 28.64
N ALA A 120 -2.22 -2.94 29.87
CA ALA A 120 -3.34 -2.10 30.28
C ALA A 120 -3.24 -0.63 29.78
N ILE A 121 -2.07 -0.18 29.36
CA ILE A 121 -1.90 1.14 28.74
C ILE A 121 -2.45 1.17 27.31
N PHE A 122 -2.37 0.06 26.62
CA PHE A 122 -2.59 -0.05 25.19
C PHE A 122 -4.02 0.29 24.75
N PRO A 123 -5.11 -0.24 25.36
CA PRO A 123 -6.49 0.11 24.99
C PRO A 123 -6.78 1.60 25.08
N SER A 124 -6.34 2.26 26.14
CA SER A 124 -6.53 3.71 26.30
C SER A 124 -5.77 4.53 25.28
N THR A 125 -4.58 4.08 24.89
CA THR A 125 -3.77 4.71 23.85
C THR A 125 -4.48 4.61 22.51
N ILE A 126 -4.97 3.43 22.12
CA ILE A 126 -5.72 3.24 20.86
C ILE A 126 -7.01 4.06 20.86
N ALA A 127 -7.77 4.04 21.93
CA ALA A 127 -9.00 4.83 22.04
C ALA A 127 -8.74 6.34 21.85
N SER A 128 -7.67 6.86 22.45
CA SER A 128 -7.27 8.26 22.26
C SER A 128 -6.88 8.60 20.81
N PHE A 129 -6.29 7.62 20.09
CA PHE A 129 -6.00 7.78 18.67
C PHE A 129 -7.25 7.83 17.81
N PHE A 130 -8.26 7.01 18.08
CA PHE A 130 -9.53 7.07 17.35
C PHE A 130 -10.19 8.43 17.52
N SER A 131 -10.25 8.95 18.76
CA SER A 131 -10.76 10.30 18.98
C SER A 131 -9.95 11.34 18.20
N SER A 132 -8.62 11.29 18.28
CA SER A 132 -7.75 12.24 17.58
C SER A 132 -7.89 12.17 16.05
N ILE A 133 -8.02 10.99 15.47
CA ILE A 133 -8.23 10.83 14.01
C ILE A 133 -9.63 11.35 13.63
N GLY A 134 -10.67 10.95 14.38
CA GLY A 134 -12.04 11.37 14.13
C GLY A 134 -12.21 12.89 14.19
N GLU A 135 -11.72 13.52 15.26
CA GLU A 135 -11.74 14.97 15.44
C GLU A 135 -10.92 15.72 14.37
N THR A 136 -9.73 15.20 14.03
CA THR A 136 -8.91 15.77 12.97
C THR A 136 -9.66 15.75 11.65
N LEU A 137 -10.18 14.60 11.24
CA LEU A 137 -10.93 14.49 9.97
C LEU A 137 -12.23 15.31 9.99
N GLN A 138 -12.87 15.50 11.17
CA GLN A 138 -14.05 16.35 11.31
C GLN A 138 -13.72 17.83 11.14
N SER A 139 -12.50 18.27 11.45
CA SER A 139 -12.07 19.65 11.32
C SER A 139 -11.77 20.09 9.87
N TYR A 140 -11.68 19.13 8.93
CA TYR A 140 -11.42 19.39 7.52
C TYR A 140 -12.64 19.13 6.64
N PRO A 141 -12.85 19.89 5.55
CA PRO A 141 -13.96 19.70 4.62
C PRO A 141 -13.70 18.54 3.64
N ILE A 142 -13.46 17.33 4.16
CA ILE A 142 -13.21 16.12 3.36
C ILE A 142 -14.44 15.71 2.57
N ALA A 143 -14.23 15.23 1.34
CA ALA A 143 -15.27 14.78 0.44
C ALA A 143 -15.12 13.30 0.04
N SER A 144 -13.91 12.74 0.10
CA SER A 144 -13.64 11.35 -0.29
C SER A 144 -14.35 10.34 0.61
N GLU A 145 -14.98 9.34 -0.01
CA GLU A 145 -15.68 8.28 0.71
C GLU A 145 -14.76 7.57 1.73
N GLY A 146 -13.49 7.35 1.35
CA GLY A 146 -12.53 6.67 2.20
C GLY A 146 -12.22 7.40 3.50
N LEU A 147 -11.95 8.70 3.44
CA LEU A 147 -11.67 9.50 4.64
C LEU A 147 -12.92 9.73 5.48
N ILE A 148 -14.09 9.89 4.86
CA ILE A 148 -15.38 9.96 5.55
C ILE A 148 -15.66 8.66 6.32
N ALA A 149 -15.44 7.51 5.70
CA ALA A 149 -15.65 6.20 6.36
C ALA A 149 -14.72 6.02 7.57
N ILE A 150 -13.45 6.44 7.48
CA ILE A 150 -12.50 6.43 8.58
C ILE A 150 -12.98 7.37 9.71
N ARG A 151 -13.33 8.61 9.38
CA ARG A 151 -13.86 9.58 10.35
C ARG A 151 -15.05 9.03 11.12
N ASP A 152 -16.06 8.57 10.40
CA ASP A 152 -17.34 8.13 10.98
C ASP A 152 -17.14 6.86 11.81
N TRP A 153 -16.25 5.98 11.41
CA TRP A 153 -15.89 4.81 12.21
C TRP A 153 -15.16 5.22 13.49
N CYS A 154 -14.17 6.12 13.41
CA CYS A 154 -13.43 6.60 14.58
C CYS A 154 -14.35 7.29 15.60
N LEU A 155 -15.27 8.14 15.15
CA LEU A 155 -16.23 8.82 16.02
C LEU A 155 -17.16 7.80 16.70
N ARG A 156 -17.69 6.82 15.95
CA ARG A 156 -18.51 5.74 16.55
C ARG A 156 -17.72 4.90 17.57
N MET A 157 -16.45 4.62 17.30
CA MET A 157 -15.61 3.85 18.23
C MET A 157 -15.29 4.64 19.50
N SER A 158 -15.15 5.96 19.42
CA SER A 158 -14.97 6.81 20.60
C SER A 158 -16.18 6.81 21.54
N GLU A 159 -17.38 6.55 21.03
CA GLU A 159 -18.62 6.46 21.80
C GLU A 159 -19.02 5.01 22.12
N ASN A 160 -18.20 4.03 21.74
CA ASN A 160 -18.52 2.62 21.90
C ASN A 160 -18.40 2.16 23.35
N GLU A 161 -19.50 1.64 23.93
CA GLU A 161 -19.57 1.20 25.31
C GLU A 161 -18.56 0.09 25.61
N ALA A 162 -18.41 -0.90 24.72
CA ALA A 162 -17.47 -2.02 24.92
C ALA A 162 -16.00 -1.55 24.93
N LEU A 163 -15.62 -0.58 24.09
CA LEU A 163 -14.27 0.01 24.13
C LEU A 163 -14.07 0.83 25.40
N SER A 164 -15.07 1.60 25.82
CA SER A 164 -15.05 2.36 27.07
C SER A 164 -14.93 1.45 28.28
N GLU A 165 -15.63 0.33 28.29
CA GLU A 165 -15.54 -0.69 29.34
C GLU A 165 -14.15 -1.33 29.35
N LEU A 166 -13.63 -1.73 28.20
CA LEU A 166 -12.27 -2.27 28.05
C LEU A 166 -11.22 -1.31 28.58
N VAL A 167 -11.32 -0.02 28.25
CA VAL A 167 -10.42 1.03 28.76
C VAL A 167 -10.58 1.17 30.27
N SER A 168 -11.80 1.16 30.80
CA SER A 168 -12.07 1.25 32.24
C SER A 168 -11.46 0.09 33.02
N ILE A 169 -11.67 -1.16 32.56
CA ILE A 169 -11.07 -2.36 33.14
C ILE A 169 -9.54 -2.26 33.11
N SER A 170 -8.99 -1.88 31.95
CA SER A 170 -7.54 -1.75 31.78
C SER A 170 -6.93 -0.70 32.74
N GLN A 171 -7.61 0.42 32.94
CA GLN A 171 -7.12 1.48 33.85
C GLN A 171 -7.00 1.01 35.31
N ARG A 172 -7.85 0.08 35.77
CA ARG A 172 -7.73 -0.49 37.12
C ARG A 172 -6.39 -1.16 37.32
N PHE A 173 -5.94 -1.97 36.37
CA PHE A 173 -4.64 -2.64 36.43
C PHE A 173 -3.45 -1.68 36.27
N ARG A 174 -3.63 -0.55 35.62
CA ARG A 174 -2.55 0.42 35.37
C ARG A 174 -2.07 1.14 36.63
N TYR A 175 -3.00 1.54 37.47
CA TYR A 175 -2.69 2.49 38.58
C TYR A 175 -2.61 1.82 39.95
N GLN A 176 -3.01 0.58 40.07
CA GLN A 176 -3.06 -0.12 41.35
C GLN A 176 -1.90 -1.11 41.50
N SER A 177 -1.56 -1.46 42.74
CA SER A 177 -0.64 -2.58 43.06
C SER A 177 -1.45 -3.89 43.15
N PRO A 178 -0.79 -5.08 43.07
CA PRO A 178 -1.50 -6.36 43.22
C PRO A 178 -2.30 -6.47 44.51
N GLU A 179 -1.82 -5.84 45.59
CA GLU A 179 -2.43 -5.83 46.92
C GLU A 179 -3.77 -5.06 46.97
N ALA A 180 -4.08 -4.30 45.96
CA ALA A 180 -5.33 -3.57 45.85
C ALA A 180 -6.51 -4.41 45.32
N PHE A 181 -6.25 -5.66 44.97
CA PHE A 181 -7.26 -6.52 44.34
C PHE A 181 -7.40 -7.84 45.13
N ASP A 182 -8.65 -8.22 45.38
CA ASP A 182 -8.99 -9.58 45.77
C ASP A 182 -9.51 -10.30 44.51
N PHE A 183 -8.89 -11.43 44.23
CA PHE A 183 -9.26 -12.25 43.06
C PHE A 183 -10.03 -13.48 43.53
N THR A 184 -11.20 -13.73 42.93
CA THR A 184 -11.87 -15.02 43.03
C THR A 184 -11.58 -15.84 41.80
N VAL A 185 -10.92 -16.95 41.95
CA VAL A 185 -10.44 -17.80 40.84
C VAL A 185 -11.20 -19.14 40.86
N ALA A 186 -11.80 -19.49 39.77
CA ALA A 186 -12.45 -20.80 39.57
C ALA A 186 -11.46 -21.74 38.88
N LEU A 187 -11.11 -22.84 39.49
CA LEU A 187 -10.20 -23.84 38.96
C LEU A 187 -10.96 -25.09 38.54
N THR A 188 -10.67 -25.60 37.35
CA THR A 188 -11.10 -26.92 36.90
C THR A 188 -9.89 -27.84 36.85
N LEU A 189 -9.93 -28.94 37.61
CA LEU A 189 -8.86 -29.92 37.67
C LEU A 189 -9.27 -31.23 36.98
N ASP A 190 -8.32 -31.93 36.35
CA ASP A 190 -8.54 -33.28 35.84
C ASP A 190 -8.52 -34.33 36.97
N ARG A 191 -8.80 -35.62 36.64
CA ARG A 191 -8.78 -36.73 37.61
C ARG A 191 -7.38 -36.96 38.25
N ALA A 192 -6.33 -36.41 37.68
CA ALA A 192 -4.97 -36.47 38.20
C ALA A 192 -4.58 -35.20 38.96
N LEU A 193 -5.57 -34.33 39.30
CA LEU A 193 -5.43 -33.05 39.97
C LEU A 193 -4.55 -32.04 39.18
N ARG A 194 -4.46 -32.16 37.85
CA ARG A 194 -3.76 -31.18 37.04
C ARG A 194 -4.73 -30.07 36.64
N LEU A 195 -4.24 -28.84 36.68
CA LEU A 195 -4.99 -27.67 36.28
C LEU A 195 -5.36 -27.78 34.77
N VAL A 196 -6.64 -27.88 34.50
CA VAL A 196 -7.20 -27.91 33.13
C VAL A 196 -7.67 -26.52 32.71
N ARG A 197 -8.31 -25.82 33.65
CA ARG A 197 -8.87 -24.50 33.43
C ARG A 197 -8.75 -23.64 34.68
N CYS A 198 -8.44 -22.36 34.47
CA CYS A 198 -8.39 -21.35 35.51
C CYS A 198 -9.13 -20.14 35.00
N ASP A 199 -10.23 -19.76 35.62
CA ASP A 199 -11.03 -18.58 35.22
C ASP A 199 -11.08 -17.63 36.41
N ILE A 200 -11.03 -16.33 36.15
CA ILE A 200 -11.33 -15.33 37.16
C ILE A 200 -12.83 -15.19 37.26
N ALA A 201 -13.40 -15.57 38.41
CA ALA A 201 -14.81 -15.47 38.67
C ALA A 201 -15.23 -14.07 39.14
N ASP A 202 -14.35 -13.40 39.89
CA ASP A 202 -14.61 -12.05 40.39
C ASP A 202 -13.30 -11.30 40.68
N ILE A 203 -13.34 -9.97 40.64
CA ILE A 203 -12.25 -9.07 40.99
C ILE A 203 -12.84 -7.94 41.82
N VAL A 204 -12.45 -7.90 43.10
CA VAL A 204 -12.87 -6.83 44.02
C VAL A 204 -11.71 -5.86 44.22
N GLU A 205 -11.91 -4.59 43.96
CA GLU A 205 -10.93 -3.53 44.16
C GLU A 205 -11.11 -2.88 45.54
N HIS A 206 -10.05 -2.82 46.33
CA HIS A 206 -10.01 -2.14 47.62
C HIS A 206 -9.31 -0.80 47.49
N LYS A 207 -9.85 0.25 48.07
CA LYS A 207 -9.13 1.51 48.26
C LYS A 207 -8.04 1.30 49.29
N ILE A 208 -6.78 1.29 48.84
CA ILE A 208 -5.63 1.36 49.77
C ILE A 208 -5.65 2.78 50.33
N GLU A 209 -6.08 2.93 51.58
CA GLU A 209 -5.89 4.17 52.33
C GLU A 209 -4.38 4.41 52.45
N ASN A 210 -3.87 5.43 51.77
CA ASN A 210 -2.47 5.88 51.85
C ASN A 210 -2.20 6.49 53.23
N GLY A 211 -2.16 5.65 54.26
CA GLY A 211 -1.66 6.00 55.58
C GLY A 211 -0.14 6.06 55.56
N GLY A 212 0.43 7.24 55.34
CA GLY A 212 1.87 7.51 55.19
C GLY A 212 2.77 7.17 56.39
N LEU A 213 2.26 6.50 57.43
CA LEU A 213 3.01 6.11 58.60
C LEU A 213 3.13 4.58 58.85
N ALA A 214 2.30 3.79 58.18
CA ALA A 214 2.35 2.31 58.29
C ALA A 214 3.58 1.67 57.62
N ARG A 215 4.28 2.38 56.75
CA ARG A 215 5.53 1.91 56.11
C ARG A 215 6.75 1.93 57.02
N LEU A 216 6.71 2.63 58.17
CA LEU A 216 7.85 2.75 59.12
C LEU A 216 7.88 1.66 60.19
N PHE A 217 6.80 0.94 60.40
CA PHE A 217 6.75 -0.19 61.33
C PHE A 217 6.54 -1.46 60.52
N GLY A 218 7.68 -2.13 60.26
CA GLY A 218 7.77 -3.33 59.43
C GLY A 218 6.65 -4.35 59.65
N LYS A 219 5.67 -4.37 58.80
CA LYS A 219 4.82 -5.54 58.62
C LYS A 219 5.59 -6.60 57.87
N LYS A 220 5.59 -7.81 58.41
CA LYS A 220 6.26 -8.99 57.88
C LYS A 220 5.80 -9.22 56.42
N ARG A 221 6.76 -9.39 55.52
CA ARG A 221 6.56 -10.03 54.21
C ARG A 221 5.84 -11.36 54.46
N GLY A 222 4.61 -11.49 53.98
CA GLY A 222 3.84 -12.73 54.10
C GLY A 222 2.35 -12.57 54.34
N GLU A 223 1.77 -11.36 54.16
CA GLU A 223 0.33 -11.18 54.20
C GLU A 223 -0.23 -11.12 52.79
N GLU A 224 -0.66 -12.28 52.38
CA GLU A 224 -1.87 -12.71 51.69
C GLU A 224 -2.39 -11.73 50.64
N TYR A 225 -2.12 -12.07 49.38
CA TYR A 225 -2.98 -11.68 48.28
C TYR A 225 -4.37 -12.32 48.58
N GLY A 226 -5.44 -11.56 48.61
CA GLY A 226 -6.80 -12.08 48.77
C GLY A 226 -7.22 -12.93 47.58
N VAL A 227 -6.79 -14.19 47.60
CA VAL A 227 -7.18 -15.13 46.55
C VAL A 227 -8.21 -16.09 47.14
N THR A 228 -9.46 -15.98 46.73
CA THR A 228 -10.49 -16.95 47.02
C THR A 228 -10.52 -17.98 45.89
N VAL A 229 -10.13 -19.21 46.18
CA VAL A 229 -10.18 -20.32 45.22
C VAL A 229 -11.49 -21.07 45.39
N VAL A 230 -12.35 -21.02 44.35
CA VAL A 230 -13.54 -21.84 44.24
C VAL A 230 -13.17 -23.05 43.38
N THR A 231 -12.98 -24.21 44.02
CA THR A 231 -12.75 -25.46 43.29
C THR A 231 -14.03 -26.21 43.05
N GLU A 232 -14.40 -26.41 41.77
CA GLU A 232 -15.32 -27.48 41.40
C GLU A 232 -14.54 -28.79 41.35
N LEU A 233 -14.61 -29.53 42.45
CA LEU A 233 -14.06 -30.90 42.53
C LEU A 233 -15.07 -31.88 41.94
N SER A 234 -14.71 -32.55 40.85
CA SER A 234 -15.30 -33.84 40.53
C SER A 234 -14.73 -34.88 41.51
N GLU A 235 -15.46 -35.19 42.59
CA GLU A 235 -15.31 -36.32 43.49
C GLU A 235 -13.88 -36.91 43.69
N ALA A 236 -12.99 -36.27 44.44
CA ALA A 236 -11.95 -36.91 45.22
C ALA A 236 -11.21 -35.89 46.09
N GLY A 237 -11.45 -35.97 47.37
CA GLY A 237 -10.81 -35.11 48.38
C GLY A 237 -9.32 -35.36 48.49
N GLN A 238 -8.55 -34.32 48.29
CA GLN A 238 -7.29 -34.01 48.97
C GLN A 238 -6.95 -32.55 48.68
N ASP A 239 -6.64 -31.83 49.74
CA ASP A 239 -6.22 -30.42 49.68
C ASP A 239 -5.00 -30.30 48.75
N PRO A 240 -5.09 -29.67 47.61
CA PRO A 240 -3.89 -29.47 46.78
C PRO A 240 -3.09 -28.36 47.42
N GLY A 241 -1.90 -28.65 47.93
CA GLY A 241 -0.93 -27.65 48.33
C GLY A 241 -0.46 -26.79 47.15
N THR A 242 -1.43 -26.15 46.51
CA THR A 242 -1.18 -25.31 45.35
C THR A 242 -0.84 -23.93 45.84
N ASP A 243 0.36 -23.49 45.57
CA ASP A 243 0.86 -22.16 45.90
C ASP A 243 -0.10 -21.09 45.28
N ALA A 244 -0.72 -20.28 46.13
CA ALA A 244 -1.66 -19.24 45.75
C ALA A 244 -1.04 -18.27 44.72
N ALA A 245 0.28 -18.01 44.83
CA ALA A 245 1.03 -17.19 43.90
C ALA A 245 1.05 -17.81 42.48
N PHE A 246 1.15 -19.14 42.36
CA PHE A 246 1.14 -19.82 41.06
C PHE A 246 -0.24 -19.72 40.38
N ILE A 247 -1.32 -19.93 41.15
CA ILE A 247 -2.69 -19.82 40.65
C ILE A 247 -2.98 -18.40 40.18
N LEU A 248 -2.62 -17.40 40.98
CA LEU A 248 -2.82 -16.00 40.63
C LEU A 248 -1.99 -15.60 39.40
N ASN A 249 -0.74 -16.07 39.31
CA ASN A 249 0.09 -15.86 38.13
C ASN A 249 -0.56 -16.40 36.83
N GLU A 250 -1.10 -17.62 36.89
CA GLU A 250 -1.80 -18.22 35.74
C GLU A 250 -3.04 -17.41 35.34
N ALA A 251 -3.83 -16.96 36.33
CA ALA A 251 -5.00 -16.12 36.07
C ALA A 251 -4.63 -14.77 35.45
N LEU A 252 -3.65 -14.08 36.00
CA LEU A 252 -3.16 -12.79 35.46
C LEU A 252 -2.54 -12.93 34.06
N SER A 253 -1.82 -14.02 33.80
CA SER A 253 -1.28 -14.33 32.46
C SER A 253 -2.38 -14.49 31.43
N ARG A 254 -3.50 -15.12 31.79
CA ARG A 254 -4.68 -15.25 30.90
C ARG A 254 -5.36 -13.93 30.65
N ILE A 255 -5.48 -13.05 31.65
CA ILE A 255 -6.00 -11.68 31.45
C ILE A 255 -5.08 -10.91 30.50
N ASP A 256 -3.77 -10.95 30.73
CA ASP A 256 -2.78 -10.27 29.89
C ASP A 256 -2.86 -10.76 28.45
N ALA A 257 -2.98 -12.07 28.23
CA ALA A 257 -3.16 -12.67 26.92
C ALA A 257 -4.47 -12.22 26.23
N ALA A 258 -5.60 -12.25 26.96
CA ALA A 258 -6.90 -11.84 26.44
C ALA A 258 -6.92 -10.34 26.08
N LEU A 259 -6.43 -9.47 26.95
CA LEU A 259 -6.29 -8.04 26.67
C LEU A 259 -5.39 -7.78 25.47
N THR A 260 -4.27 -8.50 25.39
CA THR A 260 -3.34 -8.43 24.25
C THR A 260 -4.02 -8.81 22.95
N GLN A 261 -4.79 -9.90 22.94
CA GLN A 261 -5.50 -10.37 21.74
C GLN A 261 -6.53 -9.35 21.28
N VAL A 262 -7.47 -8.95 22.16
CA VAL A 262 -8.52 -7.98 21.81
C VAL A 262 -7.93 -6.65 21.34
N THR A 263 -6.88 -6.18 22.04
CA THR A 263 -6.23 -4.91 21.68
C THR A 263 -5.52 -4.99 20.34
N ASN A 264 -4.88 -6.13 20.02
CA ASN A 264 -4.27 -6.34 18.71
C ASN A 264 -5.32 -6.36 17.60
N GLU A 265 -6.47 -6.99 17.79
CA GLU A 265 -7.55 -7.02 16.79
C GLU A 265 -8.04 -5.60 16.46
N VAL A 266 -8.18 -4.75 17.47
CA VAL A 266 -8.57 -3.35 17.30
C VAL A 266 -7.44 -2.54 16.65
N TYR A 267 -6.18 -2.80 17.03
CA TYR A 267 -5.00 -2.13 16.48
C TYR A 267 -4.84 -2.40 14.98
N GLU A 268 -5.09 -3.62 14.52
CA GLU A 268 -4.96 -3.99 13.10
C GLU A 268 -5.89 -3.21 12.17
N ALA A 269 -6.93 -2.55 12.70
CA ALA A 269 -7.86 -1.74 11.89
C ALA A 269 -7.17 -0.63 11.10
N PHE A 270 -6.14 0.01 11.68
CA PHE A 270 -5.40 1.14 11.08
C PHE A 270 -3.93 0.85 10.83
N PHE A 271 -3.44 -0.34 11.20
CA PHE A 271 -2.04 -0.67 11.02
C PHE A 271 -1.64 -0.67 9.54
N GLY A 272 -0.58 0.08 9.24
CA GLY A 272 -0.01 0.19 7.90
C GLY A 272 -0.51 1.39 7.09
N LEU A 273 -1.48 2.17 7.59
CA LEU A 273 -1.97 3.36 6.87
C LEU A 273 -0.86 4.42 6.69
N SER A 274 0.12 4.49 7.59
CA SER A 274 1.28 5.38 7.40
C SER A 274 2.10 5.01 6.15
N GLY A 275 2.17 3.70 5.83
CA GLY A 275 2.76 3.21 4.60
C GLY A 275 1.97 3.67 3.37
N GLU A 276 0.64 3.53 3.42
CA GLU A 276 -0.23 3.94 2.32
C GLU A 276 -0.22 5.47 2.10
N MET A 277 -0.02 6.26 3.16
CA MET A 277 0.20 7.71 3.05
C MET A 277 1.42 8.05 2.19
N MET A 278 2.49 7.23 2.20
CA MET A 278 3.67 7.48 1.38
C MET A 278 3.35 7.52 -0.12
N PHE A 279 2.36 6.75 -0.57
CA PHE A 279 1.89 6.81 -1.96
C PHE A 279 1.33 8.18 -2.33
N TYR A 280 0.45 8.74 -1.49
CA TYR A 280 -0.13 10.07 -1.74
C TYR A 280 0.88 11.18 -1.59
N GLU A 281 1.80 11.09 -0.65
CA GLU A 281 2.89 12.07 -0.50
C GLU A 281 3.78 12.12 -1.74
N ALA A 282 4.14 10.95 -2.32
CA ALA A 282 4.88 10.88 -3.56
C ALA A 282 4.08 11.47 -4.74
N ALA A 283 2.78 11.16 -4.81
CA ALA A 283 1.87 11.73 -5.82
C ALA A 283 1.76 13.26 -5.71
N LEU A 284 1.75 13.82 -4.51
CA LEU A 284 1.74 15.27 -4.28
C LEU A 284 3.08 15.91 -4.70
N LEU A 285 4.23 15.26 -4.47
CA LEU A 285 5.52 15.72 -4.96
C LEU A 285 5.58 15.73 -6.49
N TYR A 286 5.11 14.69 -7.14
CA TYR A 286 4.95 14.63 -8.59
C TYR A 286 4.08 15.79 -9.11
N ALA A 287 2.93 16.01 -8.50
CA ALA A 287 2.03 17.09 -8.89
C ALA A 287 2.66 18.47 -8.66
N GLY A 288 3.36 18.67 -7.55
CA GLY A 288 4.08 19.90 -7.25
C GLY A 288 5.19 20.20 -8.26
N ALA A 289 5.91 19.16 -8.73
CA ALA A 289 6.93 19.31 -9.76
C ALA A 289 6.33 19.74 -11.12
N ALA A 290 5.16 19.19 -11.49
CA ALA A 290 4.46 19.58 -12.69
C ALA A 290 3.96 21.05 -12.62
N GLU A 291 3.36 21.43 -11.51
CA GLU A 291 2.89 22.81 -11.27
C GLU A 291 4.04 23.82 -11.29
N ALA A 292 5.17 23.50 -10.64
CA ALA A 292 6.34 24.36 -10.61
C ALA A 292 6.93 24.63 -12.00
N GLN A 293 6.74 23.69 -12.94
CA GLN A 293 7.20 23.80 -14.32
C GLN A 293 6.08 24.24 -15.30
N GLY A 294 4.88 24.56 -14.80
CA GLY A 294 3.75 24.94 -15.63
C GLY A 294 3.25 23.83 -16.56
N VAL A 295 3.46 22.56 -16.19
CA VAL A 295 3.00 21.40 -16.97
C VAL A 295 1.57 21.05 -16.55
N PRO A 296 0.62 20.96 -17.53
CA PRO A 296 -0.75 20.59 -17.23
C PRO A 296 -0.87 19.19 -16.63
N LEU A 297 -1.66 19.07 -15.58
CA LEU A 297 -2.07 17.82 -14.97
C LEU A 297 -3.59 17.69 -15.03
N THR A 298 -4.07 16.53 -15.46
CA THR A 298 -5.49 16.23 -15.46
C THR A 298 -5.77 14.88 -14.81
N MET A 299 -6.87 14.79 -14.07
CA MET A 299 -7.38 13.52 -13.59
C MET A 299 -8.09 12.81 -14.73
N PRO A 300 -7.62 11.63 -15.17
CA PRO A 300 -8.21 10.95 -16.33
C PRO A 300 -9.60 10.40 -16.02
N GLN A 301 -10.50 10.47 -16.99
CA GLN A 301 -11.75 9.73 -16.93
C GLN A 301 -11.49 8.28 -17.27
N MET A 302 -11.72 7.40 -16.29
CA MET A 302 -11.53 5.97 -16.45
C MET A 302 -12.83 5.27 -16.87
N SER A 303 -12.73 4.28 -17.75
CA SER A 303 -13.85 3.49 -18.23
C SER A 303 -13.52 1.99 -18.27
N PRO A 304 -14.55 1.11 -18.36
CA PRO A 304 -14.33 -0.33 -18.47
C PRO A 304 -13.39 -0.71 -19.63
N ALA A 305 -12.71 -1.84 -19.49
CA ALA A 305 -11.77 -2.33 -20.50
C ALA A 305 -12.41 -2.52 -21.88
N GLU A 306 -13.70 -2.89 -21.89
CA GLU A 306 -14.50 -3.17 -23.09
C GLU A 306 -14.73 -1.92 -23.96
N GLU A 307 -14.68 -0.73 -23.38
CA GLU A 307 -14.75 0.52 -24.17
C GLU A 307 -13.47 0.77 -24.96
N ASP A 308 -12.40 0.12 -24.62
CA ASP A 308 -11.13 -0.02 -25.34
C ASP A 308 -10.61 1.29 -25.98
N ARG A 309 -10.70 2.40 -25.26
CA ARG A 309 -10.26 3.72 -25.70
C ARG A 309 -9.00 4.20 -24.98
N PHE A 310 -8.23 5.01 -25.67
CA PHE A 310 -7.18 5.84 -25.10
C PHE A 310 -7.22 7.20 -25.78
N GLN A 311 -7.52 8.24 -25.03
CA GLN A 311 -7.56 9.61 -25.51
C GLN A 311 -6.77 10.50 -24.58
N ALA A 312 -5.81 11.23 -25.11
CA ALA A 312 -5.04 12.24 -24.38
C ALA A 312 -4.77 13.44 -25.30
N VAL A 313 -4.93 14.64 -24.77
CA VAL A 313 -4.62 15.90 -25.44
C VAL A 313 -3.50 16.58 -24.69
N GLY A 314 -2.49 17.03 -25.40
CA GLY A 314 -1.36 17.70 -24.81
C GLY A 314 -0.48 16.81 -23.91
N LEU A 315 -0.38 15.51 -24.24
CA LEU A 315 0.39 14.52 -23.48
C LEU A 315 1.87 14.88 -23.43
N ARG A 316 2.47 14.77 -22.24
CA ARG A 316 3.89 15.05 -21.98
C ARG A 316 4.58 13.90 -21.25
N GLU A 317 5.89 13.90 -21.24
CA GLU A 317 6.71 12.79 -20.78
C GLU A 317 7.23 13.02 -19.34
N LEU A 318 7.23 11.94 -18.54
CA LEU A 318 7.51 11.96 -17.11
C LEU A 318 9.00 12.18 -16.79
N VAL A 319 9.94 11.56 -17.57
CA VAL A 319 11.37 11.67 -17.30
C VAL A 319 11.88 13.10 -17.57
N LEU A 320 11.33 13.74 -18.61
CA LEU A 320 11.64 15.15 -18.89
C LEU A 320 11.12 16.07 -17.79
N LEU A 321 9.93 15.80 -17.25
CA LEU A 321 9.42 16.51 -16.06
C LEU A 321 10.38 16.34 -14.88
N ALA A 322 10.77 15.10 -14.58
CA ALA A 322 11.65 14.79 -13.46
C ALA A 322 13.04 15.45 -13.62
N GLY A 323 13.54 15.55 -14.84
CA GLY A 323 14.78 16.24 -15.17
C GLY A 323 14.72 17.78 -15.15
N GLY A 324 13.55 18.38 -14.87
CA GLY A 324 13.38 19.83 -14.88
C GLY A 324 13.06 20.44 -16.25
N HIS A 325 12.83 19.61 -17.27
CA HIS A 325 12.56 20.01 -18.66
C HIS A 325 11.08 19.87 -19.07
N GLY A 326 10.18 19.77 -18.10
CA GLY A 326 8.75 19.56 -18.36
C GLY A 326 8.10 20.66 -19.20
N ALA A 327 8.45 21.94 -18.93
CA ALA A 327 7.97 23.09 -19.70
C ALA A 327 8.42 23.07 -21.17
N GLU A 328 9.59 22.49 -21.47
CA GLU A 328 10.17 22.41 -22.81
C GLU A 328 9.62 21.22 -23.59
N THR A 329 8.92 20.29 -22.92
CA THR A 329 8.34 19.09 -23.56
C THR A 329 7.28 19.49 -24.55
N VAL A 330 7.43 19.06 -25.80
CA VAL A 330 6.43 19.27 -26.85
C VAL A 330 5.21 18.42 -26.59
N PRO A 331 4.02 19.00 -26.39
CA PRO A 331 2.82 18.23 -26.16
C PRO A 331 2.38 17.50 -27.43
N ASN A 332 1.92 16.26 -27.30
CA ASN A 332 1.39 15.49 -28.41
C ASN A 332 0.01 14.91 -28.05
N ASP A 333 -0.84 14.73 -29.04
CA ASP A 333 -2.17 14.17 -28.86
C ASP A 333 -2.20 12.70 -29.30
N LEU A 334 -3.10 11.92 -28.68
CA LEU A 334 -3.39 10.56 -29.09
C LEU A 334 -4.88 10.25 -28.90
N SER A 335 -5.48 9.64 -29.92
CA SER A 335 -6.84 9.13 -29.83
C SER A 335 -6.92 7.74 -30.47
N LEU A 336 -6.95 6.70 -29.63
CA LEU A 336 -7.22 5.32 -30.06
C LEU A 336 -8.65 4.96 -29.64
N CYS A 337 -9.53 4.87 -30.62
CA CYS A 337 -10.90 4.40 -30.46
C CYS A 337 -10.96 2.84 -30.52
N PRO A 338 -12.09 2.21 -30.20
CA PRO A 338 -12.22 0.74 -30.18
C PRO A 338 -11.87 0.07 -31.49
N GLU A 339 -12.12 0.74 -32.61
CA GLU A 339 -11.88 0.21 -33.96
C GLU A 339 -10.40 0.23 -34.36
N ILE A 340 -9.59 1.04 -33.68
CA ILE A 340 -8.16 1.20 -33.96
C ILE A 340 -7.37 0.29 -33.02
N ALA A 341 -6.65 -0.66 -33.57
CA ALA A 341 -5.84 -1.62 -32.81
C ALA A 341 -4.55 -1.01 -32.24
N GLY A 342 -3.97 -0.02 -32.91
CA GLY A 342 -2.71 0.55 -32.47
C GLY A 342 -2.26 1.81 -33.20
N LEU A 343 -1.08 2.24 -32.85
CA LEU A 343 -0.35 3.36 -33.42
C LEU A 343 1.02 2.91 -33.89
N LEU A 344 1.38 3.25 -35.13
CA LEU A 344 2.71 3.04 -35.70
C LEU A 344 3.36 4.40 -35.98
N VAL A 345 4.53 4.65 -35.41
CA VAL A 345 5.24 5.93 -35.53
C VAL A 345 6.59 5.72 -36.20
N LYS A 346 6.84 6.39 -37.34
CA LYS A 346 8.15 6.46 -37.99
C LYS A 346 8.83 7.83 -37.76
N GLY A 347 10.12 7.88 -37.91
CA GLY A 347 10.90 9.12 -37.85
C GLY A 347 12.39 8.86 -37.66
N LEU A 348 13.17 9.92 -37.77
CA LEU A 348 14.62 9.86 -37.60
C LEU A 348 15.01 9.53 -36.15
N THR A 349 16.24 9.10 -35.93
CA THR A 349 16.84 9.03 -34.59
C THR A 349 16.78 10.40 -33.94
N ASP A 350 16.59 10.46 -32.62
CA ASP A 350 16.44 11.69 -31.82
C ASP A 350 15.28 12.60 -32.21
N SER A 351 14.26 12.06 -32.89
CA SER A 351 13.06 12.80 -33.27
C SER A 351 11.94 12.78 -32.23
N GLY A 352 12.15 12.17 -31.04
CA GLY A 352 11.22 12.15 -29.93
C GLY A 352 10.25 10.94 -29.90
N LYS A 353 10.37 9.96 -30.79
CA LYS A 353 9.51 8.76 -30.86
C LYS A 353 9.45 8.00 -29.53
N THR A 354 10.60 7.68 -28.95
CA THR A 354 10.71 6.94 -27.69
C THR A 354 10.16 7.76 -26.53
N VAL A 355 10.36 9.08 -26.52
CA VAL A 355 9.80 10.01 -25.54
C VAL A 355 8.27 9.97 -25.56
N TYR A 356 7.69 9.99 -26.77
CA TYR A 356 6.25 9.89 -26.94
C TYR A 356 5.69 8.52 -26.50
N LEU A 357 6.37 7.43 -26.85
CA LEU A 357 6.03 6.08 -26.43
C LEU A 357 6.00 5.96 -24.89
N ARG A 358 7.02 6.49 -24.21
CA ARG A 358 7.12 6.53 -22.74
C ARG A 358 6.00 7.36 -22.12
N ALA A 359 5.66 8.51 -22.74
CA ALA A 359 4.56 9.34 -22.27
C ALA A 359 3.21 8.59 -22.27
N ILE A 360 2.93 7.82 -23.33
CA ILE A 360 1.70 7.01 -23.43
C ILE A 360 1.64 5.94 -22.34
N GLY A 361 2.74 5.18 -22.17
CA GLY A 361 2.80 4.12 -21.16
C GLY A 361 2.69 4.66 -19.74
N ALA A 362 3.43 5.73 -19.41
CA ALA A 362 3.37 6.37 -18.12
C ALA A 362 1.98 6.93 -17.80
N ALA A 363 1.32 7.58 -18.78
CA ALA A 363 -0.03 8.10 -18.60
C ALA A 363 -1.04 7.00 -18.27
N GLN A 364 -1.04 5.87 -19.00
CA GLN A 364 -1.94 4.76 -18.71
C GLN A 364 -1.66 4.14 -17.34
N LEU A 365 -0.38 4.01 -16.96
CA LEU A 365 0.03 3.47 -15.67
C LEU A 365 -0.44 4.36 -14.50
N PHE A 366 -0.21 5.67 -14.58
CA PHE A 366 -0.63 6.63 -13.56
C PHE A 366 -2.16 6.72 -13.48
N ALA A 367 -2.85 6.68 -14.61
CA ALA A 367 -4.31 6.65 -14.66
C ALA A 367 -4.88 5.46 -13.86
N GLN A 368 -4.34 4.25 -14.06
CA GLN A 368 -4.77 3.05 -13.33
C GLN A 368 -4.23 2.97 -11.90
N ALA A 369 -3.27 3.81 -11.53
CA ALA A 369 -2.90 4.01 -10.14
C ALA A 369 -3.86 4.98 -9.40
N GLY A 370 -4.81 5.61 -10.09
CA GLY A 370 -5.72 6.61 -9.54
C GLY A 370 -5.08 8.00 -9.44
N LEU A 371 -4.09 8.30 -10.28
CA LEU A 371 -3.30 9.53 -10.25
C LEU A 371 -3.58 10.41 -11.48
N PRO A 372 -3.33 11.74 -11.37
CA PRO A 372 -3.37 12.61 -12.52
C PRO A 372 -2.26 12.28 -13.52
N VAL A 373 -2.48 12.61 -14.78
CA VAL A 373 -1.56 12.40 -15.89
C VAL A 373 -1.08 13.74 -16.46
N LEU A 374 0.12 13.74 -17.05
CA LEU A 374 0.74 14.93 -17.68
C LEU A 374 0.06 15.23 -19.03
N ALA A 375 -1.13 15.77 -18.98
CA ALA A 375 -1.94 16.11 -20.15
C ALA A 375 -2.92 17.23 -19.81
N GLU A 376 -3.45 17.90 -20.84
CA GLU A 376 -4.53 18.87 -20.69
C GLU A 376 -5.89 18.18 -20.48
N ARG A 377 -6.11 17.05 -21.15
CA ARG A 377 -7.31 16.20 -21.03
C ARG A 377 -6.95 14.74 -21.26
N ALA A 378 -7.59 13.84 -20.54
CA ALA A 378 -7.39 12.40 -20.69
C ALA A 378 -8.67 11.61 -20.40
N ALA A 379 -8.92 10.58 -21.23
CA ALA A 379 -9.95 9.57 -21.03
C ALA A 379 -9.41 8.21 -21.49
N MET A 380 -9.43 7.21 -20.61
CA MET A 380 -8.76 5.94 -20.83
C MET A 380 -9.59 4.78 -20.32
N SER A 381 -9.56 3.66 -21.05
CA SER A 381 -10.10 2.41 -20.53
C SER A 381 -9.06 1.66 -19.72
N VAL A 382 -9.51 0.86 -18.78
CA VAL A 382 -8.66 -0.03 -17.97
C VAL A 382 -7.94 -1.02 -18.89
N ARG A 383 -6.66 -1.28 -18.61
CA ARG A 383 -5.83 -2.32 -19.24
C ARG A 383 -5.57 -3.44 -18.26
N HIS A 384 -5.67 -4.69 -18.73
CA HIS A 384 -5.43 -5.88 -17.89
C HIS A 384 -3.98 -6.34 -17.88
N GLY A 385 -3.16 -5.80 -18.78
CA GLY A 385 -1.73 -6.08 -18.86
C GLY A 385 -0.97 -4.94 -19.51
N PHE A 386 0.26 -4.75 -19.07
CA PHE A 386 1.20 -3.76 -19.55
C PHE A 386 2.51 -4.43 -19.92
N PHE A 387 2.83 -4.43 -21.20
CA PHE A 387 4.01 -5.09 -21.73
C PHE A 387 4.81 -4.14 -22.59
N SER A 388 6.11 -4.30 -22.58
CA SER A 388 7.02 -3.53 -23.44
C SER A 388 8.16 -4.40 -23.95
N HIS A 389 8.65 -4.03 -25.11
CA HIS A 389 9.91 -4.52 -25.64
C HIS A 389 10.68 -3.35 -26.27
N PHE A 390 11.80 -3.02 -25.64
CA PHE A 390 12.72 -2.01 -26.12
C PHE A 390 13.99 -2.70 -26.61
N SER A 391 14.28 -2.60 -27.92
CA SER A 391 15.53 -3.14 -28.44
C SER A 391 16.70 -2.36 -27.82
N SER A 392 17.57 -3.06 -27.09
CA SER A 392 18.76 -2.47 -26.48
C SER A 392 19.82 -2.23 -27.56
N ALA A 393 19.88 -1.02 -28.07
CA ALA A 393 21.00 -0.59 -28.92
C ALA A 393 22.33 -0.50 -28.15
N GLU A 394 22.30 -0.62 -26.83
CA GLU A 394 23.42 -0.35 -25.90
C GLU A 394 23.93 -1.54 -25.08
N GLU A 395 23.43 -2.76 -25.29
CA GLU A 395 24.19 -3.91 -24.77
C GLU A 395 25.42 -4.13 -25.63
N GLU A 396 26.49 -3.52 -25.13
CA GLU A 396 27.83 -3.47 -25.68
C GLU A 396 28.28 -4.77 -26.32
N PHE A 397 28.78 -4.66 -27.56
CA PHE A 397 29.98 -5.29 -28.14
C PHE A 397 30.55 -6.56 -27.46
N LEU A 398 29.72 -7.47 -27.01
CA LEU A 398 30.13 -8.86 -26.92
C LEU A 398 29.74 -9.50 -28.25
N ALA A 399 30.76 -9.88 -29.03
CA ALA A 399 30.64 -10.45 -30.35
C ALA A 399 29.70 -11.67 -30.35
N CYS A 400 28.41 -11.43 -30.57
CA CYS A 400 27.46 -12.45 -30.90
C CYS A 400 26.93 -12.21 -32.31
N ASP A 401 26.89 -13.27 -33.11
CA ASP A 401 26.40 -13.27 -34.46
C ASP A 401 25.00 -12.62 -34.57
N THR A 402 24.77 -11.84 -35.63
CA THR A 402 23.50 -11.20 -35.94
C THR A 402 22.31 -12.16 -35.95
N ALA A 403 22.52 -13.44 -36.31
CA ALA A 403 21.56 -14.52 -36.22
C ALA A 403 21.07 -14.82 -34.78
N GLY A 404 21.97 -14.73 -33.77
CA GLY A 404 21.62 -14.94 -32.37
C GLY A 404 20.75 -13.84 -31.79
N ARG A 405 20.91 -12.58 -32.24
CA ARG A 405 20.11 -11.44 -31.74
C ARG A 405 18.65 -11.50 -32.20
N PHE A 406 18.41 -11.82 -33.44
CA PHE A 406 17.05 -12.02 -33.95
C PHE A 406 16.30 -13.12 -33.19
N GLU A 407 16.98 -14.25 -32.92
CA GLU A 407 16.40 -15.33 -32.16
C GLU A 407 16.06 -14.91 -30.72
N GLN A 408 16.91 -14.11 -30.07
CA GLN A 408 16.67 -13.59 -28.73
C GLN A 408 15.48 -12.61 -28.72
N GLU A 409 15.42 -11.64 -29.65
CA GLU A 409 14.27 -10.73 -29.78
C GLU A 409 12.98 -11.50 -30.09
N ALA A 410 13.03 -12.50 -30.96
CA ALA A 410 11.86 -13.35 -31.28
C ALA A 410 11.38 -14.15 -30.05
N LYS A 411 12.29 -14.69 -29.26
CA LYS A 411 11.94 -15.37 -28.00
C LYS A 411 11.33 -14.41 -26.98
N ALA A 412 11.89 -13.19 -26.84
CA ALA A 412 11.35 -12.18 -25.94
C ALA A 412 9.93 -11.76 -26.32
N ILE A 413 9.69 -11.51 -27.61
CA ILE A 413 8.36 -11.19 -28.11
C ILE A 413 7.39 -12.37 -27.97
N ALA A 414 7.81 -13.60 -28.25
CA ALA A 414 6.98 -14.78 -28.04
C ALA A 414 6.57 -14.93 -26.57
N ALA A 415 7.49 -14.73 -25.64
CA ALA A 415 7.19 -14.76 -24.21
C ALA A 415 6.18 -13.67 -23.80
N ILE A 416 6.27 -12.47 -24.38
CA ILE A 416 5.28 -11.42 -24.17
C ILE A 416 3.91 -11.85 -24.72
N ILE A 417 3.86 -12.38 -25.94
CA ILE A 417 2.61 -12.81 -26.59
C ILE A 417 1.90 -13.91 -25.77
N ASP A 418 2.66 -14.84 -25.18
CA ASP A 418 2.13 -15.92 -24.34
C ASP A 418 1.47 -15.41 -23.05
N GLU A 419 1.89 -14.24 -22.57
CA GLU A 419 1.35 -13.61 -21.35
C GLU A 419 0.26 -12.58 -21.62
N LEU A 420 0.03 -12.19 -22.88
CA LEU A 420 -0.99 -11.18 -23.20
C LEU A 420 -2.38 -11.67 -22.81
N SER A 421 -3.08 -10.85 -22.06
CA SER A 421 -4.51 -10.97 -21.78
C SER A 421 -5.31 -10.01 -22.66
N PRO A 422 -6.62 -10.26 -22.88
CA PRO A 422 -7.47 -9.29 -23.57
C PRO A 422 -7.40 -7.91 -22.89
N TYR A 423 -7.41 -6.86 -23.71
CA TYR A 423 -7.28 -5.46 -23.29
C TYR A 423 -5.92 -5.10 -22.68
N SER A 424 -4.85 -5.81 -23.05
CA SER A 424 -3.48 -5.40 -22.72
C SER A 424 -3.03 -4.21 -23.56
N LEU A 425 -2.00 -3.50 -23.05
CA LEU A 425 -1.24 -2.47 -23.77
C LEU A 425 0.16 -2.99 -24.05
N LEU A 426 0.57 -3.02 -25.31
CA LEU A 426 1.90 -3.44 -25.77
C LEU A 426 2.66 -2.24 -26.35
N LEU A 427 3.82 -1.94 -25.79
CA LEU A 427 4.68 -0.84 -26.17
C LEU A 427 5.98 -1.38 -26.79
N LEU A 428 6.21 -1.07 -28.05
CA LEU A 428 7.32 -1.59 -28.82
C LEU A 428 8.25 -0.44 -29.28
N ASN A 429 9.54 -0.56 -28.95
CA ASN A 429 10.54 0.41 -29.35
C ASN A 429 11.65 -0.25 -30.16
N GLU A 430 11.72 0.02 -31.45
CA GLU A 430 12.74 -0.45 -32.40
C GLU A 430 12.91 -1.98 -32.47
N THR A 431 11.85 -2.73 -32.17
CA THR A 431 11.83 -4.21 -32.18
C THR A 431 12.21 -4.74 -33.56
N PHE A 432 13.08 -5.77 -33.62
CA PHE A 432 13.67 -6.38 -34.81
C PHE A 432 14.52 -5.45 -35.69
N GLN A 433 15.10 -4.40 -35.11
CA GLN A 433 15.99 -3.50 -35.84
C GLN A 433 17.35 -4.16 -36.15
N THR A 434 17.76 -5.17 -35.38
CA THR A 434 19.05 -5.83 -35.49
C THR A 434 19.11 -6.93 -36.56
N THR A 435 17.97 -7.27 -37.21
CA THR A 435 17.86 -8.30 -38.26
C THR A 435 17.82 -7.72 -39.66
N SER A 436 17.73 -8.60 -40.69
CA SER A 436 17.51 -8.11 -42.04
C SER A 436 16.22 -7.29 -42.12
N TYR A 437 16.30 -6.16 -42.78
CA TYR A 437 15.16 -5.22 -42.89
C TYR A 437 13.89 -5.87 -43.42
N ARG A 438 14.01 -6.87 -44.31
CA ARG A 438 12.89 -7.60 -44.89
C ARG A 438 12.23 -8.55 -43.88
N GLU A 439 13.05 -9.32 -43.15
CA GLU A 439 12.57 -10.27 -42.17
C GLU A 439 11.94 -9.57 -40.98
N GLY A 440 12.57 -8.54 -40.45
CA GLY A 440 12.02 -7.72 -39.37
C GLY A 440 10.68 -7.07 -39.75
N THR A 441 10.59 -6.53 -40.99
CA THR A 441 9.33 -5.95 -41.48
C THR A 441 8.21 -6.98 -41.56
N GLN A 442 8.47 -8.19 -42.11
CA GLN A 442 7.46 -9.25 -42.24
C GLN A 442 7.04 -9.78 -40.87
N SER A 443 7.98 -10.06 -39.98
CA SER A 443 7.68 -10.53 -38.63
C SER A 443 6.83 -9.55 -37.86
N MET A 444 7.14 -8.25 -37.91
CA MET A 444 6.33 -7.23 -37.25
C MET A 444 4.95 -7.11 -37.87
N TYR A 445 4.82 -7.15 -39.18
CA TYR A 445 3.51 -7.14 -39.84
C TYR A 445 2.62 -8.29 -39.30
N ASP A 446 3.13 -9.52 -39.30
CA ASP A 446 2.38 -10.69 -38.86
C ASP A 446 1.95 -10.56 -37.37
N ILE A 447 2.85 -10.09 -36.52
CA ILE A 447 2.58 -9.85 -35.09
C ILE A 447 1.52 -8.78 -34.90
N LEU A 448 1.68 -7.61 -35.53
CA LEU A 448 0.76 -6.48 -35.33
C LEU A 448 -0.64 -6.78 -35.88
N CYS A 449 -0.75 -7.51 -37.00
CA CYS A 449 -2.04 -7.98 -37.55
C CYS A 449 -2.73 -9.02 -36.65
N PHE A 450 -2.00 -9.67 -35.74
CA PHE A 450 -2.57 -10.62 -34.78
C PHE A 450 -3.12 -9.92 -33.52
N MET A 451 -2.60 -8.76 -33.11
CA MET A 451 -2.99 -8.04 -31.89
C MET A 451 -4.50 -7.74 -31.77
N PRO A 452 -5.23 -7.35 -32.84
CA PRO A 452 -6.68 -7.14 -32.75
C PRO A 452 -7.45 -8.40 -32.33
N ARG A 453 -6.98 -9.60 -32.68
CA ARG A 453 -7.61 -10.87 -32.27
C ARG A 453 -7.46 -11.14 -30.78
N LEU A 454 -6.37 -10.64 -30.18
CA LEU A 454 -6.11 -10.68 -28.75
C LEU A 454 -6.77 -9.50 -28.01
N LYS A 455 -7.46 -8.59 -28.71
CA LYS A 455 -7.98 -7.33 -28.15
C LYS A 455 -6.89 -6.51 -27.43
N THR A 456 -5.67 -6.55 -27.96
CA THR A 456 -4.50 -5.85 -27.40
C THR A 456 -4.27 -4.57 -28.19
N LYS A 457 -4.20 -3.43 -27.50
CA LYS A 457 -3.72 -2.17 -28.08
C LYS A 457 -2.20 -2.17 -28.11
N TYR A 458 -1.63 -1.63 -29.19
CA TYR A 458 -0.19 -1.47 -29.30
C TYR A 458 0.24 -0.07 -29.72
N VAL A 459 1.42 0.31 -29.33
CA VAL A 459 2.15 1.47 -29.86
C VAL A 459 3.53 0.99 -30.27
N PHE A 460 3.85 1.15 -31.55
CA PHE A 460 5.16 0.74 -32.09
C PHE A 460 5.88 1.94 -32.72
N VAL A 461 7.05 2.24 -32.19
CA VAL A 461 7.94 3.25 -32.77
C VAL A 461 9.10 2.56 -33.45
N THR A 462 9.38 2.92 -34.72
CA THR A 462 10.33 2.15 -35.55
C THR A 462 10.91 2.93 -36.71
N HIS A 463 12.04 2.43 -37.22
CA HIS A 463 12.64 2.82 -38.50
C HIS A 463 12.28 1.91 -39.68
N LEU A 464 11.43 0.89 -39.49
CA LEU A 464 10.98 -0.05 -40.54
C LEU A 464 9.96 0.64 -41.48
N THR A 465 10.43 1.53 -42.37
CA THR A 465 9.58 2.36 -43.19
C THR A 465 8.68 1.58 -44.15
N ARG A 466 9.11 0.38 -44.64
CA ARG A 466 8.26 -0.49 -45.49
C ARG A 466 7.06 -1.07 -44.75
N LEU A 467 7.14 -1.20 -43.44
CA LEU A 467 6.03 -1.68 -42.61
C LEU A 467 4.80 -0.76 -42.76
N PHE A 468 5.01 0.53 -42.93
CA PHE A 468 3.93 1.49 -43.13
C PHE A 468 3.08 1.17 -44.35
N GLY A 469 3.72 0.84 -45.48
CA GLY A 469 2.99 0.41 -46.68
C GLY A 469 2.25 -0.93 -46.49
N TYR A 470 2.77 -1.85 -45.67
CA TYR A 470 2.05 -3.10 -45.37
C TYR A 470 0.86 -2.90 -44.46
N MET A 471 0.92 -1.88 -43.56
CA MET A 471 -0.13 -1.56 -42.62
C MET A 471 -1.20 -0.60 -43.18
N GLU A 472 -1.03 -0.11 -44.42
CA GLU A 472 -2.06 0.68 -45.10
C GLU A 472 -3.36 -0.12 -45.23
N GLY A 473 -4.48 0.42 -44.75
CA GLY A 473 -5.78 -0.26 -44.77
C GLY A 473 -6.06 -1.15 -43.55
N GLU A 474 -5.08 -1.40 -42.72
CA GLU A 474 -5.28 -2.07 -41.44
C GLU A 474 -5.87 -1.10 -40.36
N LYS A 475 -6.39 -1.65 -39.26
CA LYS A 475 -6.99 -0.87 -38.17
C LYS A 475 -5.91 -0.22 -37.27
N VAL A 476 -5.07 0.62 -37.86
CA VAL A 476 -3.92 1.27 -37.20
C VAL A 476 -3.82 2.73 -37.59
N ILE A 477 -3.42 3.57 -36.68
CA ILE A 477 -3.02 4.94 -36.98
C ILE A 477 -1.56 4.91 -37.46
N LEU A 478 -1.31 5.44 -38.65
CA LEU A 478 0.03 5.68 -39.15
C LEU A 478 0.43 7.13 -38.84
N ALA A 479 1.64 7.32 -38.30
CA ALA A 479 2.09 8.64 -37.91
C ALA A 479 3.63 8.78 -38.13
N HIS A 480 4.08 10.01 -38.21
CA HIS A 480 5.49 10.31 -38.33
C HIS A 480 5.90 11.50 -37.46
N THR A 481 7.17 11.58 -37.10
CA THR A 481 7.72 12.77 -36.44
C THR A 481 7.91 13.88 -37.45
N SER A 482 7.57 15.12 -37.07
CA SER A 482 7.75 16.29 -37.93
C SER A 482 9.22 16.50 -38.30
N GLU A 483 9.51 16.72 -39.59
CA GLU A 483 10.82 17.11 -40.12
C GLU A 483 11.02 18.65 -40.08
N ASP A 484 9.97 19.41 -39.81
CA ASP A 484 10.02 20.86 -39.70
C ASP A 484 10.69 21.27 -38.37
N ALA A 485 11.76 22.03 -38.45
CA ALA A 485 12.48 22.53 -37.28
C ALA A 485 11.59 23.35 -36.32
N ALA A 486 10.58 24.04 -36.82
CA ALA A 486 9.60 24.79 -36.03
C ALA A 486 8.60 23.88 -35.30
N ARG A 487 8.47 22.64 -35.73
CA ARG A 487 7.58 21.60 -35.18
C ARG A 487 8.33 20.38 -34.69
N LYS A 488 9.60 20.53 -34.38
CA LYS A 488 10.46 19.44 -33.89
C LYS A 488 9.76 18.71 -32.73
N TYR A 489 9.81 17.37 -32.75
CA TYR A 489 9.19 16.45 -31.74
C TYR A 489 7.66 16.39 -31.79
N ARG A 490 6.98 17.04 -32.74
CA ARG A 490 5.53 16.81 -33.00
C ARG A 490 5.33 15.50 -33.72
N ILE A 491 4.32 14.75 -33.29
CA ILE A 491 3.82 13.56 -33.98
C ILE A 491 2.67 13.98 -34.88
N LEU A 492 2.78 13.67 -36.13
CA LEU A 492 1.77 14.00 -37.18
C LEU A 492 1.15 12.69 -37.67
N ILE A 493 -0.18 12.65 -37.73
CA ILE A 493 -0.94 11.52 -38.25
C ILE A 493 -0.97 11.63 -39.77
N ASP A 494 -0.67 10.51 -40.47
CA ASP A 494 -0.63 10.42 -41.94
C ASP A 494 -2.05 10.48 -42.54
#